data_55db1ae0ebda85a90842ffc80fef94e5
#
_entry.id   55db1ae0ebda85a90842ffc80fef94e5
#
_cell.length_a   1.000
_cell.length_b   1.000
_cell.length_c   1.000
_cell.angle_alpha   90.00
_cell.angle_beta   90.00
_cell.angle_gamma   90.00
#
_symmetry.space_group_name_H-M   'P 1'
#
loop_
_entity.id
_entity.type
_entity.pdbx_description
1 polymer ?
#
loop_
_entity_poly.entity_id
_entity_poly.type
_entity_poly.pdbx_seq_one_letter_code
_entity_poly.pdbx_strand_id
1 'polypeptide(L)'
;MKLLVVSGGRHPYEESTPVLEGFLKGAGHNVTVTDDPSVLADSGAMGGYDALVFNTLRAGDTTLSDAEQNGMKDFISGGKGFICVHISGVVPETWQEYLEITGGGWVMGTSYHPPYGNYTVNVTQPGHPGVAGVSDFDTDDELYMGIDYQDGNDVYMTGTSEDGTWPWGGKDTFMAGGTFPLGWTRSYGDGKVF
;
A
#
# COMPACT_ATOMS: atom_id res chain seq x y z
N MET A 1 5.44 6.24 -18.41
CA MET A 1 4.85 4.92 -18.14
C MET A 1 3.34 5.00 -18.30
N LYS A 2 2.69 3.88 -18.60
CA LYS A 2 1.22 3.74 -18.56
C LYS A 2 0.84 3.10 -17.23
N LEU A 3 0.09 3.81 -16.42
CA LEU A 3 -0.30 3.39 -15.07
C LEU A 3 -1.80 3.13 -15.01
N LEU A 4 -2.18 2.02 -14.37
CA LEU A 4 -3.54 1.74 -13.98
C LEU A 4 -3.69 2.02 -12.48
N VAL A 5 -4.54 2.96 -12.11
CA VAL A 5 -4.90 3.21 -10.72
C VAL A 5 -6.24 2.54 -10.45
N VAL A 6 -6.24 1.55 -9.56
CA VAL A 6 -7.47 0.97 -9.03
C VAL A 6 -7.80 1.69 -7.73
N SER A 7 -8.98 2.30 -7.69
CA SER A 7 -9.49 3.10 -6.59
C SER A 7 -10.78 2.51 -6.02
N GLY A 8 -11.37 3.14 -5.01
CA GLY A 8 -12.65 2.74 -4.46
C GLY A 8 -12.57 1.65 -3.38
N GLY A 9 -13.69 0.96 -3.14
CA GLY A 9 -13.85 0.05 -2.04
C GLY A 9 -14.49 0.73 -0.83
N ARG A 10 -14.01 0.43 0.40
CA ARG A 10 -14.68 0.85 1.65
C ARG A 10 -14.25 2.22 2.22
N HIS A 11 -13.42 2.99 1.55
CA HIS A 11 -12.93 4.29 2.01
C HIS A 11 -13.38 5.43 1.09
N PRO A 12 -13.45 6.69 1.56
CA PRO A 12 -13.78 7.85 0.74
C PRO A 12 -12.60 8.23 -0.17
N TYR A 13 -12.47 7.55 -1.31
CA TYR A 13 -11.38 7.76 -2.26
C TYR A 13 -11.57 8.99 -3.15
N GLU A 14 -12.68 9.70 -3.03
CA GLU A 14 -13.02 10.90 -3.79
C GLU A 14 -12.00 12.02 -3.56
N GLU A 15 -11.37 12.06 -2.40
CA GLU A 15 -10.38 13.07 -2.03
C GLU A 15 -8.97 12.66 -2.45
N SER A 16 -8.55 11.42 -2.13
CA SER A 16 -7.17 10.97 -2.36
C SER A 16 -6.87 10.62 -3.82
N THR A 17 -7.83 10.04 -4.53
CA THR A 17 -7.62 9.61 -5.93
C THR A 17 -7.28 10.75 -6.88
N PRO A 18 -7.99 11.92 -6.87
CA PRO A 18 -7.61 13.04 -7.72
C PRO A 18 -6.22 13.61 -7.42
N VAL A 19 -5.79 13.59 -6.16
CA VAL A 19 -4.44 14.03 -5.76
C VAL A 19 -3.38 13.09 -6.33
N LEU A 20 -3.57 11.78 -6.13
CA LEU A 20 -2.68 10.74 -6.67
C LEU A 20 -2.59 10.80 -8.19
N GLU A 21 -3.73 10.88 -8.87
CA GLU A 21 -3.79 11.03 -10.33
C GLU A 21 -3.07 12.30 -10.79
N GLY A 22 -3.30 13.43 -10.10
CA GLY A 22 -2.72 14.72 -10.43
C GLY A 22 -1.20 14.70 -10.41
N PHE A 23 -0.58 14.19 -9.36
CA PHE A 23 0.87 14.16 -9.29
C PHE A 23 1.50 13.11 -10.23
N LEU A 24 0.87 11.96 -10.44
CA LEU A 24 1.34 10.97 -11.41
C LEU A 24 1.33 11.52 -12.84
N LYS A 25 0.25 12.23 -13.22
CA LYS A 25 0.19 12.95 -14.52
C LYS A 25 1.21 14.07 -14.60
N GLY A 26 1.38 14.84 -13.52
CA GLY A 26 2.39 15.89 -13.41
C GLY A 26 3.83 15.37 -13.58
N ALA A 27 4.08 14.14 -13.17
CA ALA A 27 5.34 13.43 -13.41
C ALA A 27 5.49 12.87 -14.83
N GLY A 28 4.52 13.12 -15.72
CA GLY A 28 4.58 12.73 -17.13
C GLY A 28 4.10 11.29 -17.42
N HIS A 29 3.37 10.68 -16.50
CA HIS A 29 2.79 9.35 -16.73
C HIS A 29 1.43 9.44 -17.44
N ASN A 30 1.11 8.40 -18.21
CA ASN A 30 -0.24 8.19 -18.75
C ASN A 30 -1.04 7.39 -17.74
N VAL A 31 -2.02 8.00 -17.09
CA VAL A 31 -2.76 7.44 -15.95
C VAL A 31 -4.19 7.15 -16.35
N THR A 32 -4.62 5.91 -16.14
CA THR A 32 -6.02 5.48 -16.21
C THR A 32 -6.50 5.16 -14.81
N VAL A 33 -7.62 5.71 -14.39
CA VAL A 33 -8.25 5.45 -13.09
C VAL A 33 -9.51 4.63 -13.30
N THR A 34 -9.72 3.61 -12.47
CA THR A 34 -10.96 2.82 -12.43
C THR A 34 -11.33 2.47 -10.99
N ASP A 35 -12.62 2.39 -10.70
CA ASP A 35 -13.18 1.82 -9.47
C ASP A 35 -13.65 0.36 -9.66
N ASP A 36 -13.67 -0.11 -10.91
CA ASP A 36 -14.01 -1.48 -11.28
C ASP A 36 -12.76 -2.37 -11.31
N PRO A 37 -12.57 -3.29 -10.32
CA PRO A 37 -11.43 -4.17 -10.26
C PRO A 37 -11.48 -5.31 -11.29
N SER A 38 -12.60 -5.53 -11.98
CA SER A 38 -12.75 -6.61 -12.96
C SER A 38 -11.74 -6.53 -14.11
N VAL A 39 -11.18 -5.33 -14.37
CA VAL A 39 -10.08 -5.12 -15.31
C VAL A 39 -8.86 -5.99 -15.00
N LEU A 40 -8.63 -6.33 -13.73
CA LEU A 40 -7.51 -7.17 -13.30
C LEU A 40 -7.59 -8.59 -13.86
N ALA A 41 -8.81 -9.10 -14.12
CA ALA A 41 -9.03 -10.41 -14.71
C ALA A 41 -8.85 -10.43 -16.23
N ASP A 42 -8.75 -9.26 -16.89
CA ASP A 42 -8.52 -9.15 -18.34
C ASP A 42 -7.04 -8.96 -18.65
N SER A 43 -6.36 -10.07 -18.96
CA SER A 43 -4.93 -10.05 -19.30
C SER A 43 -4.61 -9.22 -20.55
N GLY A 44 -5.57 -9.07 -21.48
CA GLY A 44 -5.42 -8.23 -22.66
C GLY A 44 -5.39 -6.75 -22.30
N ALA A 45 -6.31 -6.32 -21.44
CA ALA A 45 -6.35 -4.95 -20.93
C ALA A 45 -5.12 -4.66 -20.03
N MET A 46 -4.81 -5.57 -19.11
CA MET A 46 -3.67 -5.43 -18.19
C MET A 46 -2.33 -5.37 -18.93
N GLY A 47 -2.15 -6.11 -20.01
CA GLY A 47 -0.93 -6.11 -20.80
C GLY A 47 -0.54 -4.73 -21.37
N GLY A 48 -1.49 -3.82 -21.48
CA GLY A 48 -1.29 -2.45 -21.93
C GLY A 48 -0.61 -1.51 -20.91
N TYR A 49 -0.52 -1.91 -19.62
CA TYR A 49 0.04 -1.09 -18.54
C TYR A 49 1.46 -1.52 -18.16
N ASP A 50 2.22 -0.59 -17.61
CA ASP A 50 3.56 -0.81 -17.09
C ASP A 50 3.54 -1.08 -15.58
N ALA A 51 2.61 -0.47 -14.87
CA ALA A 51 2.42 -0.68 -13.43
C ALA A 51 0.96 -0.50 -13.01
N LEU A 52 0.63 -1.19 -11.90
CA LEU A 52 -0.62 -1.11 -11.17
C LEU A 52 -0.41 -0.30 -9.90
N VAL A 53 -1.30 0.62 -9.61
CA VAL A 53 -1.32 1.43 -8.39
C VAL A 53 -2.62 1.14 -7.64
N PHE A 54 -2.53 0.61 -6.45
CA PHE A 54 -3.68 0.41 -5.57
C PHE A 54 -3.84 1.61 -4.63
N ASN A 55 -4.94 2.32 -4.79
CA ASN A 55 -5.49 3.28 -3.84
C ASN A 55 -6.91 2.81 -3.48
N THR A 56 -7.02 1.65 -2.82
CA THR A 56 -8.28 0.93 -2.68
C THR A 56 -8.24 -0.03 -1.50
N LEU A 57 -9.30 -0.11 -0.72
CA LEU A 57 -9.47 -1.14 0.31
C LEU A 57 -10.29 -2.30 -0.26
N ARG A 58 -9.65 -3.46 -0.44
CA ARG A 58 -10.25 -4.67 -1.02
C ARG A 58 -10.26 -5.82 0.00
N ALA A 59 -11.08 -5.66 1.05
CA ALA A 59 -11.25 -6.66 2.10
C ALA A 59 -12.73 -6.84 2.44
N GLY A 60 -13.09 -7.96 3.05
CA GLY A 60 -14.47 -8.33 3.38
C GLY A 60 -15.29 -8.51 2.10
N ASP A 61 -16.43 -7.83 1.99
CA ASP A 61 -17.34 -7.89 0.83
C ASP A 61 -16.80 -7.25 -0.46
N THR A 62 -15.70 -6.50 -0.37
CA THR A 62 -15.01 -5.91 -1.52
C THR A 62 -13.74 -6.66 -1.92
N THR A 63 -13.45 -7.80 -1.30
CA THR A 63 -12.31 -8.65 -1.67
C THR A 63 -12.38 -9.03 -3.14
N LEU A 64 -11.22 -9.00 -3.80
CA LEU A 64 -11.11 -9.38 -5.20
C LEU A 64 -11.56 -10.83 -5.40
N SER A 65 -12.21 -11.11 -6.52
CA SER A 65 -12.52 -12.48 -6.96
C SER A 65 -11.23 -13.25 -7.30
N ASP A 66 -11.29 -14.58 -7.33
CA ASP A 66 -10.16 -15.43 -7.69
C ASP A 66 -9.57 -15.07 -9.06
N ALA A 67 -10.42 -14.68 -10.02
CA ALA A 67 -9.96 -14.28 -11.35
C ALA A 67 -9.17 -12.96 -11.31
N GLU A 68 -9.62 -11.98 -10.53
CA GLU A 68 -8.93 -10.69 -10.34
C GLU A 68 -7.63 -10.87 -9.56
N GLN A 69 -7.62 -11.72 -8.50
CA GLN A 69 -6.42 -12.07 -7.75
C GLN A 69 -5.37 -12.73 -8.66
N ASN A 70 -5.77 -13.72 -9.45
CA ASN A 70 -4.86 -14.41 -10.37
C ASN A 70 -4.33 -13.46 -11.45
N GLY A 71 -5.19 -12.62 -12.04
CA GLY A 71 -4.75 -11.64 -13.04
C GLY A 71 -3.76 -10.61 -12.48
N MET A 72 -3.98 -10.14 -11.25
CA MET A 72 -3.03 -9.26 -10.55
C MET A 72 -1.68 -9.97 -10.30
N LYS A 73 -1.71 -11.21 -9.81
CA LYS A 73 -0.51 -12.02 -9.58
C LYS A 73 0.30 -12.23 -10.86
N ASP A 74 -0.37 -12.63 -11.94
CA ASP A 74 0.26 -12.86 -13.24
C ASP A 74 0.88 -11.57 -13.78
N PHE A 75 0.19 -10.44 -13.63
CA PHE A 75 0.68 -9.14 -14.05
C PHE A 75 1.98 -8.76 -13.30
N ILE A 76 1.98 -8.86 -11.97
CA ILE A 76 3.15 -8.48 -11.17
C ILE A 76 4.29 -9.48 -11.39
N SER A 77 4.04 -10.79 -11.24
CA SER A 77 5.07 -11.83 -11.38
C SER A 77 5.66 -11.89 -12.78
N GLY A 78 4.91 -11.44 -13.78
CA GLY A 78 5.36 -11.30 -15.18
C GLY A 78 6.26 -10.08 -15.44
N GLY A 79 6.72 -9.36 -14.41
CA GLY A 79 7.71 -8.29 -14.53
C GLY A 79 7.17 -6.87 -14.52
N LYS A 80 5.89 -6.69 -14.15
CA LYS A 80 5.27 -5.35 -14.04
C LYS A 80 5.41 -4.76 -12.66
N GLY A 81 5.26 -3.43 -12.56
CA GLY A 81 5.30 -2.72 -11.27
C GLY A 81 3.98 -2.82 -10.51
N PHE A 82 4.07 -2.87 -9.18
CA PHE A 82 2.93 -2.71 -8.29
C PHE A 82 3.24 -1.70 -7.18
N ILE A 83 2.34 -0.76 -6.96
CA ILE A 83 2.43 0.23 -5.90
C ILE A 83 1.20 0.07 -5.00
N CYS A 84 1.44 -0.25 -3.72
CA CYS A 84 0.42 -0.40 -2.70
C CYS A 84 0.40 0.85 -1.81
N VAL A 85 -0.69 1.61 -1.83
CA VAL A 85 -0.78 2.88 -1.11
C VAL A 85 -1.61 2.74 0.15
N HIS A 86 -0.97 2.99 1.32
CA HIS A 86 -1.61 3.12 2.64
C HIS A 86 -2.58 1.95 2.93
N ILE A 87 -3.88 2.24 3.12
CA ILE A 87 -4.93 1.27 3.47
C ILE A 87 -5.08 0.11 2.44
N SER A 88 -4.50 0.27 1.25
CA SER A 88 -4.48 -0.83 0.27
C SER A 88 -3.68 -2.03 0.75
N GLY A 89 -2.82 -1.84 1.75
CA GLY A 89 -2.08 -2.91 2.42
C GLY A 89 -2.89 -3.76 3.39
N VAL A 90 -4.20 -3.56 3.52
CA VAL A 90 -5.04 -4.48 4.32
C VAL A 90 -5.08 -5.85 3.68
N VAL A 91 -4.65 -6.86 4.43
CA VAL A 91 -4.62 -8.26 3.96
C VAL A 91 -6.03 -8.85 4.03
N PRO A 92 -6.61 -9.28 2.90
CA PRO A 92 -7.92 -9.93 2.91
C PRO A 92 -7.85 -11.28 3.64
N GLU A 93 -8.84 -11.59 4.47
CA GLU A 93 -8.88 -12.87 5.23
C GLU A 93 -8.82 -14.09 4.31
N THR A 94 -9.39 -14.00 3.12
CA THR A 94 -9.48 -15.09 2.15
C THR A 94 -8.33 -15.11 1.14
N TRP A 95 -7.40 -14.15 1.21
CA TRP A 95 -6.29 -14.05 0.25
C TRP A 95 -4.97 -13.73 0.95
N GLN A 96 -4.42 -14.70 1.67
CA GLN A 96 -3.18 -14.53 2.43
C GLN A 96 -1.94 -14.34 1.54
N GLU A 97 -1.95 -14.81 0.29
CA GLU A 97 -0.87 -14.59 -0.67
C GLU A 97 -0.66 -13.10 -0.99
N TYR A 98 -1.66 -12.25 -0.74
CA TYR A 98 -1.51 -10.79 -0.86
C TYR A 98 -0.37 -10.25 0.02
N LEU A 99 -0.18 -10.85 1.19
CA LEU A 99 0.93 -10.52 2.09
C LEU A 99 2.30 -10.84 1.49
N GLU A 100 2.40 -11.94 0.73
CA GLU A 100 3.64 -12.30 0.02
C GLU A 100 3.94 -11.31 -1.10
N ILE A 101 2.91 -10.81 -1.78
CA ILE A 101 3.04 -9.79 -2.82
C ILE A 101 3.51 -8.46 -2.21
N THR A 102 2.80 -7.95 -1.21
CA THR A 102 3.06 -6.63 -0.61
C THR A 102 4.28 -6.61 0.31
N GLY A 103 4.63 -7.75 0.89
CA GLY A 103 5.74 -7.88 1.86
C GLY A 103 5.42 -7.39 3.25
N GLY A 104 4.24 -6.89 3.47
CA GLY A 104 3.74 -6.43 4.74
C GLY A 104 2.34 -5.88 4.60
N GLY A 105 1.52 -6.05 5.63
CA GLY A 105 0.16 -5.57 5.55
C GLY A 105 -0.55 -5.53 6.88
N TRP A 106 -1.63 -4.78 6.87
CA TRP A 106 -2.54 -4.68 8.00
C TRP A 106 -3.36 -5.97 8.13
N VAL A 107 -3.27 -6.61 9.30
CA VAL A 107 -4.03 -7.80 9.65
C VAL A 107 -5.11 -7.43 10.66
N MET A 108 -6.37 -7.69 10.31
CA MET A 108 -7.50 -7.38 11.19
C MET A 108 -7.36 -8.10 12.54
N GLY A 109 -7.53 -7.36 13.62
CA GLY A 109 -7.44 -7.87 14.99
C GLY A 109 -6.04 -7.89 15.62
N THR A 110 -4.99 -7.73 14.84
CA THR A 110 -3.60 -7.64 15.30
C THR A 110 -2.96 -6.29 15.06
N SER A 111 -3.18 -5.70 13.88
CA SER A 111 -2.64 -4.39 13.54
C SER A 111 -3.45 -3.27 14.20
N TYR A 112 -2.78 -2.18 14.53
CA TYR A 112 -3.36 -1.02 15.20
C TYR A 112 -2.57 0.25 14.86
N HIS A 113 -3.08 1.42 15.24
CA HIS A 113 -2.40 2.70 15.14
C HIS A 113 -2.80 3.63 16.29
N PRO A 114 -1.94 4.55 16.73
CA PRO A 114 -2.34 5.67 17.57
C PRO A 114 -3.40 6.52 16.85
N PRO A 115 -4.08 7.44 17.55
CA PRO A 115 -4.94 8.41 16.89
C PRO A 115 -4.21 9.12 15.75
N TYR A 116 -4.93 9.47 14.69
CA TYR A 116 -4.44 10.34 13.63
C TYR A 116 -3.71 11.56 14.22
N GLY A 117 -2.49 11.82 13.80
CA GLY A 117 -1.68 12.89 14.34
C GLY A 117 -0.33 13.02 13.65
N ASN A 118 0.45 13.99 14.14
CA ASN A 118 1.75 14.32 13.60
C ASN A 118 2.83 13.33 14.04
N TYR A 119 3.66 12.90 13.10
CA TYR A 119 4.91 12.18 13.36
C TYR A 119 5.93 12.43 12.25
N THR A 120 7.20 12.18 12.57
CA THR A 120 8.29 12.33 11.61
C THR A 120 8.50 11.04 10.82
N VAL A 121 8.53 11.17 9.49
CA VAL A 121 8.99 10.12 8.58
C VAL A 121 10.49 10.27 8.39
N ASN A 122 11.24 9.22 8.71
CA ASN A 122 12.68 9.16 8.55
C ASN A 122 13.05 8.43 7.26
N VAL A 123 13.84 9.08 6.41
CA VAL A 123 14.41 8.47 5.20
C VAL A 123 15.67 7.70 5.59
N THR A 124 15.54 6.37 5.72
CA THR A 124 16.63 5.50 6.20
C THR A 124 17.64 5.15 5.11
N GLN A 125 17.23 5.24 3.85
CA GLN A 125 18.08 4.97 2.68
C GLN A 125 17.97 6.10 1.65
N PRO A 126 18.66 7.26 1.82
CA PRO A 126 18.53 8.41 0.92
C PRO A 126 18.92 8.13 -0.55
N GLY A 127 19.70 7.07 -0.78
CA GLY A 127 20.06 6.61 -2.13
C GLY A 127 19.05 5.71 -2.81
N HIS A 128 17.99 5.31 -2.10
CA HIS A 128 16.97 4.45 -2.66
C HIS A 128 16.09 5.21 -3.67
N PRO A 129 15.78 4.65 -4.85
CA PRO A 129 15.03 5.37 -5.89
C PRO A 129 13.62 5.79 -5.43
N GLY A 130 12.99 5.07 -4.49
CA GLY A 130 11.68 5.42 -3.94
C GLY A 130 11.64 6.73 -3.14
N VAL A 131 12.80 7.25 -2.73
CA VAL A 131 12.93 8.49 -1.96
C VAL A 131 13.93 9.46 -2.58
N ALA A 132 14.18 9.35 -3.88
CA ALA A 132 15.15 10.22 -4.57
C ALA A 132 14.76 11.71 -4.41
N GLY A 133 15.62 12.48 -3.75
CA GLY A 133 15.40 13.90 -3.48
C GLY A 133 14.46 14.18 -2.28
N VAL A 134 14.05 13.17 -1.53
CA VAL A 134 13.27 13.29 -0.30
C VAL A 134 14.23 13.23 0.90
N SER A 135 14.06 14.09 1.87
CA SER A 135 14.67 14.05 3.20
C SER A 135 13.59 13.77 4.25
N ASP A 136 13.99 13.59 5.49
CA ASP A 136 13.04 13.45 6.61
C ASP A 136 11.99 14.57 6.58
N PHE A 137 10.75 14.24 6.89
CA PHE A 137 9.63 15.18 6.90
C PHE A 137 8.59 14.81 7.95
N ASP A 138 7.82 15.79 8.40
CA ASP A 138 6.67 15.58 9.27
C ASP A 138 5.41 15.38 8.44
N THR A 139 4.53 14.50 8.91
CA THR A 139 3.21 14.25 8.31
C THR A 139 2.16 14.11 9.40
N ASP A 140 0.93 14.42 9.05
CA ASP A 140 -0.25 14.10 9.87
C ASP A 140 -0.93 12.89 9.24
N ASP A 141 -0.87 11.74 9.93
CA ASP A 141 -1.42 10.48 9.43
C ASP A 141 -1.61 9.46 10.57
N GLU A 142 -2.02 8.25 10.21
CA GLU A 142 -2.11 7.07 11.08
C GLU A 142 -0.82 6.26 10.96
N LEU A 143 0.01 6.26 12.00
CA LEU A 143 1.21 5.40 12.02
C LEU A 143 0.81 3.94 12.26
N TYR A 144 0.81 3.13 11.21
CA TYR A 144 0.44 1.72 11.29
C TYR A 144 1.48 0.90 12.05
N MET A 145 1.01 0.18 13.06
CA MET A 145 1.81 -0.62 13.98
C MET A 145 1.26 -2.05 14.01
N GLY A 146 2.10 -3.01 14.38
CA GLY A 146 1.67 -4.41 14.46
C GLY A 146 1.24 -5.02 13.13
N ILE A 147 1.70 -4.45 12.01
CA ILE A 147 1.48 -5.06 10.69
C ILE A 147 2.23 -6.38 10.60
N ASP A 148 1.70 -7.34 9.85
CA ASP A 148 2.44 -8.56 9.52
C ASP A 148 3.49 -8.20 8.47
N TYR A 149 4.76 -8.38 8.82
CA TYR A 149 5.91 -7.91 8.04
C TYR A 149 6.77 -9.09 7.61
N GLN A 150 6.98 -9.22 6.30
CA GLN A 150 7.69 -10.34 5.72
C GLN A 150 9.19 -10.05 5.55
N ASP A 151 10.00 -11.07 5.61
CA ASP A 151 11.42 -10.98 5.31
C ASP A 151 11.68 -10.59 3.84
N GLY A 152 12.85 -9.98 3.59
CA GLY A 152 13.32 -9.66 2.24
C GLY A 152 12.83 -8.33 1.68
N ASN A 153 12.22 -7.49 2.51
CA ASN A 153 11.89 -6.11 2.14
C ASN A 153 13.11 -5.18 2.26
N ASP A 154 13.28 -4.29 1.28
CA ASP A 154 14.25 -3.21 1.31
C ASP A 154 13.57 -1.93 1.82
N VAL A 155 13.71 -1.67 3.13
CA VAL A 155 13.03 -0.58 3.83
C VAL A 155 13.79 0.72 3.64
N TYR A 156 13.15 1.74 3.11
CA TYR A 156 13.74 3.05 2.85
C TYR A 156 13.11 4.20 3.66
N MET A 157 11.94 3.97 4.29
CA MET A 157 11.30 4.93 5.21
C MET A 157 10.77 4.25 6.46
N THR A 158 10.88 4.94 7.59
CA THR A 158 10.34 4.51 8.89
C THR A 158 9.66 5.66 9.62
N GLY A 159 8.78 5.33 10.56
CA GLY A 159 8.23 6.26 11.53
C GLY A 159 8.41 5.74 12.94
N THR A 160 8.46 6.62 13.93
CA THR A 160 8.64 6.25 15.34
C THR A 160 7.45 6.72 16.16
N SER A 161 6.97 5.86 17.05
CA SER A 161 5.96 6.17 18.06
C SER A 161 6.51 5.89 19.45
N GLU A 162 6.08 6.68 20.43
CA GLU A 162 6.30 6.41 21.84
C GLU A 162 5.28 5.40 22.37
N ASP A 163 5.59 4.79 23.53
CA ASP A 163 4.61 4.01 24.28
C ASP A 163 3.39 4.88 24.65
N GLY A 164 2.21 4.32 24.52
CA GLY A 164 1.00 5.07 24.89
C GLY A 164 -0.21 4.18 25.11
N THR A 165 -1.26 4.79 25.66
CA THR A 165 -2.56 4.15 25.83
C THR A 165 -3.61 5.01 25.14
N TRP A 166 -4.27 4.43 24.14
CA TRP A 166 -5.25 5.12 23.31
C TRP A 166 -6.56 4.32 23.18
N PRO A 167 -7.69 4.98 22.92
CA PRO A 167 -8.94 4.31 22.60
C PRO A 167 -8.78 3.47 21.33
N TRP A 168 -9.03 2.16 21.44
CA TRP A 168 -9.00 1.22 20.31
C TRP A 168 -10.03 0.12 20.49
N GLY A 169 -10.90 -0.07 19.50
CA GLY A 169 -11.94 -1.10 19.59
C GLY A 169 -12.91 -0.90 20.77
N GLY A 170 -13.14 0.35 21.18
CA GLY A 170 -14.05 0.71 22.27
C GLY A 170 -13.49 0.58 23.69
N LYS A 171 -12.19 0.38 23.83
CA LYS A 171 -11.48 0.30 25.14
C LYS A 171 -10.13 1.00 25.07
N ASP A 172 -9.61 1.43 26.21
CA ASP A 172 -8.24 1.92 26.34
C ASP A 172 -7.28 0.74 26.13
N THR A 173 -6.38 0.89 25.15
CA THR A 173 -5.43 -0.14 24.74
C THR A 173 -4.01 0.40 24.80
N PHE A 174 -3.14 -0.30 25.52
CA PHE A 174 -1.72 0.01 25.52
C PHE A 174 -1.12 -0.40 24.16
N MET A 175 -0.39 0.52 23.55
CA MET A 175 0.34 0.30 22.30
C MET A 175 1.81 0.58 22.58
N ALA A 176 2.63 -0.44 22.42
CA ALA A 176 4.07 -0.32 22.57
C ALA A 176 4.64 0.53 21.43
N GLY A 177 5.42 1.53 21.80
CA GLY A 177 6.16 2.36 20.86
C GLY A 177 7.28 1.57 20.16
N GLY A 178 7.88 2.21 19.18
CA GLY A 178 8.96 1.63 18.40
C GLY A 178 9.18 2.35 17.08
N THR A 179 10.06 1.78 16.26
CA THR A 179 10.28 2.24 14.89
C THR A 179 9.64 1.26 13.92
N PHE A 180 8.77 1.77 13.06
CA PHE A 180 7.93 0.98 12.16
C PHE A 180 8.25 1.30 10.71
N PRO A 181 8.34 0.28 9.82
CA PRO A 181 8.48 0.50 8.39
C PRO A 181 7.26 1.23 7.81
N LEU A 182 7.50 2.23 6.96
CA LEU A 182 6.46 2.99 6.26
C LEU A 182 6.57 2.83 4.74
N GLY A 183 7.80 2.63 4.24
CA GLY A 183 8.03 2.44 2.82
C GLY A 183 9.11 1.39 2.58
N TRP A 184 8.81 0.47 1.69
CA TRP A 184 9.76 -0.56 1.28
C TRP A 184 9.54 -1.00 -0.16
N THR A 185 10.53 -1.67 -0.71
CA THR A 185 10.41 -2.37 -1.98
C THR A 185 10.74 -3.85 -1.83
N ARG A 186 10.20 -4.65 -2.72
CA ARG A 186 10.51 -6.07 -2.86
C ARG A 186 10.33 -6.55 -4.29
N SER A 187 10.69 -7.79 -4.55
CA SER A 187 10.34 -8.47 -5.79
C SER A 187 9.24 -9.49 -5.52
N TYR A 188 8.32 -9.64 -6.47
CA TYR A 188 7.38 -10.75 -6.54
C TYR A 188 7.43 -11.32 -7.97
N GLY A 189 7.97 -12.54 -8.12
CA GLY A 189 8.38 -13.03 -9.43
C GLY A 189 9.42 -12.10 -10.08
N ASP A 190 9.20 -11.71 -11.33
CA ASP A 190 10.05 -10.74 -12.03
C ASP A 190 9.63 -9.27 -11.79
N GLY A 191 8.52 -9.04 -11.08
CA GLY A 191 7.96 -7.72 -10.81
C GLY A 191 8.60 -7.01 -9.62
N LYS A 192 8.36 -5.71 -9.56
CA LYS A 192 8.76 -4.83 -8.46
C LYS A 192 7.56 -4.28 -7.73
N VAL A 193 7.59 -4.38 -6.42
CA VAL A 193 6.53 -3.93 -5.50
C VAL A 193 7.06 -2.81 -4.61
N PHE A 194 6.24 -1.77 -4.45
CA PHE A 194 6.48 -0.59 -3.62
C PHE A 194 5.32 -0.38 -2.65
#